data_d73bc8f0856170c0ca79793332e89e6c
#
_entry.id   d73bc8f0856170c0ca79793332e89e6c
#
_cell.length_a   1.000
_cell.length_b   1.000
_cell.length_c   1.000
_cell.angle_alpha   90.00
_cell.angle_beta   90.00
_cell.angle_gamma   90.00
#
_symmetry.space_group_name_H-M   'P 1'
#
loop_
_entity.id
_entity.type
_entity.pdbx_description
1 polymer ?
#
loop_
_entity_poly.entity_id
_entity_poly.type
_entity_poly.pdbx_seq_one_letter_code
_entity_poly.pdbx_strand_id
1 'polypeptide(L)'
;MDVREPGALGWAAALAALTGAAPVPVVIAAEYLTVEGAQKTLFPHAEHFTEVALSLSPSQHAQVAALAGPQPPHRSLRVFKAMRGAELAGYVFIDEVIGKEDFITYAIGIDAQGRLSAPEVLSYRESHGGEIRNAAWRQQFSGRHGLDQLHVQTDIKNIAGATLSCEHVTEGVRWLAALWQVALAPAATSTG
;
A
#
# COMPACT_ATOMS: atom_id res chain seq x y z
N MET A 1 17.62 88.75 -26.92
CA MET A 1 18.73 88.01 -26.27
C MET A 1 18.11 86.83 -25.57
N ASP A 2 18.29 85.76 -26.21
CA ASP A 2 17.51 84.50 -26.01
C ASP A 2 18.26 83.59 -25.01
N VAL A 3 17.61 83.15 -23.95
CA VAL A 3 18.20 82.18 -23.05
C VAL A 3 17.22 81.01 -22.94
N ARG A 4 17.58 79.92 -23.62
CA ARG A 4 16.84 78.63 -23.56
C ARG A 4 17.19 77.90 -22.32
N GLU A 5 16.19 77.48 -21.60
CA GLU A 5 16.26 76.48 -20.50
C GLU A 5 16.30 75.04 -21.06
N PRO A 6 17.16 74.15 -20.59
CA PRO A 6 17.11 72.72 -20.96
C PRO A 6 16.18 71.89 -20.07
N GLY A 7 15.35 71.12 -20.75
CA GLY A 7 14.35 70.24 -20.12
C GLY A 7 14.94 69.13 -19.28
N ALA A 8 14.28 68.90 -18.16
CA ALA A 8 14.52 67.78 -17.26
C ALA A 8 13.97 66.45 -17.83
N LEU A 9 14.86 65.51 -18.14
CA LEU A 9 14.52 64.16 -18.48
C LEU A 9 14.23 63.40 -17.14
N GLY A 10 12.95 63.06 -16.93
CA GLY A 10 12.55 62.21 -15.82
C GLY A 10 12.94 60.76 -16.11
N TRP A 11 13.76 60.21 -15.25
CA TRP A 11 14.10 58.81 -15.25
C TRP A 11 13.04 58.04 -14.41
N ALA A 12 12.09 57.41 -15.07
CA ALA A 12 11.20 56.45 -14.43
C ALA A 12 11.93 55.11 -14.35
N ALA A 13 12.47 54.79 -13.17
CA ALA A 13 12.99 53.45 -12.88
C ALA A 13 11.83 52.52 -12.68
N ALA A 14 11.54 51.65 -13.65
CA ALA A 14 10.60 50.55 -13.49
C ALA A 14 11.25 49.44 -12.62
N LEU A 15 10.82 49.27 -11.37
CA LEU A 15 11.13 48.13 -10.56
C LEU A 15 10.31 46.94 -11.11
N ALA A 16 10.97 46.09 -11.88
CA ALA A 16 10.42 44.77 -12.20
C ALA A 16 10.58 43.85 -10.97
N ALA A 17 9.48 43.65 -10.23
CA ALA A 17 9.43 42.63 -9.18
C ALA A 17 9.45 41.26 -9.85
N LEU A 18 10.59 40.57 -9.83
CA LEU A 18 10.67 39.13 -10.13
C LEU A 18 10.04 38.40 -8.95
N THR A 19 8.77 38.04 -9.07
CA THR A 19 8.15 37.03 -8.23
C THR A 19 8.72 35.68 -8.66
N GLY A 20 9.81 35.28 -8.01
CA GLY A 20 10.35 33.93 -8.13
C GLY A 20 9.38 32.95 -7.50
N ALA A 21 8.51 32.32 -8.29
CA ALA A 21 7.79 31.16 -7.85
C ALA A 21 8.82 30.04 -7.62
N ALA A 22 9.04 29.66 -6.36
CA ALA A 22 9.85 28.50 -6.05
C ALA A 22 9.21 27.27 -6.72
N PRO A 23 9.99 26.39 -7.37
CA PRO A 23 9.45 25.18 -7.95
C PRO A 23 8.86 24.33 -6.82
N VAL A 24 7.58 24.05 -6.89
CA VAL A 24 6.93 23.07 -6.00
C VAL A 24 7.53 21.71 -6.36
N PRO A 25 8.10 20.96 -5.40
CA PRO A 25 8.60 19.64 -5.69
C PRO A 25 7.43 18.76 -6.14
N VAL A 26 7.47 18.32 -7.39
CA VAL A 26 6.53 17.31 -7.89
C VAL A 26 6.97 15.99 -7.29
N VAL A 27 6.24 15.50 -6.30
CA VAL A 27 6.42 14.14 -5.79
C VAL A 27 5.90 13.20 -6.89
N ILE A 28 6.82 12.64 -7.66
CA ILE A 28 6.50 11.62 -8.66
C ILE A 28 6.29 10.31 -7.89
N ALA A 29 5.08 9.76 -7.99
CA ALA A 29 4.81 8.42 -7.50
C ALA A 29 5.78 7.43 -8.16
N ALA A 30 6.62 6.77 -7.38
CA ALA A 30 7.45 5.71 -7.90
C ALA A 30 6.62 4.44 -7.98
N GLU A 31 6.33 4.00 -9.20
CA GLU A 31 5.76 2.67 -9.45
C GLU A 31 6.92 1.66 -9.55
N TYR A 32 6.85 0.61 -8.73
CA TYR A 32 7.92 -0.39 -8.62
C TYR A 32 7.53 -1.72 -9.26
N LEU A 33 6.24 -2.05 -9.22
CA LEU A 33 5.73 -3.32 -9.68
C LEU A 33 4.28 -3.16 -10.16
N THR A 34 3.95 -3.78 -11.29
CA THR A 34 2.55 -3.85 -11.76
C THR A 34 1.78 -4.90 -10.96
N VAL A 35 0.45 -4.85 -11.03
CA VAL A 35 -0.41 -5.87 -10.41
C VAL A 35 -0.08 -7.26 -10.94
N GLU A 36 0.09 -7.41 -12.25
CA GLU A 36 0.45 -8.67 -12.90
C GLU A 36 1.85 -9.16 -12.48
N GLY A 37 2.79 -8.23 -12.30
CA GLY A 37 4.11 -8.52 -11.78
C GLY A 37 4.04 -9.06 -10.35
N ALA A 38 3.26 -8.42 -9.49
CA ALA A 38 3.03 -8.87 -8.11
C ALA A 38 2.36 -10.25 -8.06
N GLN A 39 1.33 -10.49 -8.88
CA GLN A 39 0.67 -11.78 -8.98
C GLN A 39 1.66 -12.92 -9.28
N LYS A 40 2.52 -12.72 -10.29
CA LYS A 40 3.55 -13.70 -10.66
C LYS A 40 4.63 -13.87 -9.60
N THR A 41 4.99 -12.81 -8.90
CA THR A 41 5.97 -12.88 -7.79
C THR A 41 5.41 -13.66 -6.61
N LEU A 42 4.15 -13.40 -6.24
CA LEU A 42 3.50 -14.00 -5.08
C LEU A 42 3.09 -15.46 -5.32
N PHE A 43 2.67 -15.79 -6.54
CA PHE A 43 2.28 -17.15 -6.95
C PHE A 43 2.93 -17.52 -8.29
N PRO A 44 4.24 -17.82 -8.32
CA PRO A 44 4.98 -18.06 -9.55
C PRO A 44 4.51 -19.31 -10.34
N HIS A 45 3.81 -20.21 -9.68
CA HIS A 45 3.28 -21.45 -10.29
C HIS A 45 1.78 -21.35 -10.62
N ALA A 46 1.14 -20.21 -10.34
CA ALA A 46 -0.24 -20.00 -10.78
C ALA A 46 -0.30 -19.68 -12.27
N GLU A 47 -1.25 -20.31 -12.96
CA GLU A 47 -1.45 -20.16 -14.39
C GLU A 47 -2.45 -19.05 -14.70
N HIS A 48 -3.44 -18.86 -13.81
CA HIS A 48 -4.51 -17.89 -14.00
C HIS A 48 -4.78 -17.09 -12.75
N PHE A 49 -5.06 -15.80 -12.95
CA PHE A 49 -5.51 -14.88 -11.91
C PHE A 49 -6.86 -14.30 -12.32
N THR A 50 -7.87 -14.50 -11.47
CA THR A 50 -9.23 -14.01 -11.74
C THR A 50 -9.64 -13.06 -10.61
N GLU A 51 -10.01 -11.83 -10.97
CA GLU A 51 -10.50 -10.85 -9.99
C GLU A 51 -11.83 -11.30 -9.39
N VAL A 52 -11.93 -11.19 -8.08
CA VAL A 52 -13.12 -11.57 -7.29
C VAL A 52 -13.79 -10.32 -6.80
N ALA A 53 -15.05 -10.13 -7.14
CA ALA A 53 -15.88 -9.11 -6.51
C ALA A 53 -16.18 -9.57 -5.06
N LEU A 54 -15.49 -8.96 -4.10
CA LEU A 54 -15.69 -9.28 -2.69
C LEU A 54 -16.66 -8.27 -2.07
N SER A 55 -17.75 -8.78 -1.50
CA SER A 55 -18.71 -8.01 -0.72
C SER A 55 -18.93 -8.70 0.61
N LEU A 56 -18.61 -8.03 1.70
CA LEU A 56 -18.83 -8.54 3.05
C LEU A 56 -20.24 -8.17 3.53
N SER A 57 -20.92 -9.10 4.15
CA SER A 57 -22.14 -8.81 4.91
C SER A 57 -21.79 -8.00 6.18
N PRO A 58 -22.78 -7.30 6.79
CA PRO A 58 -22.54 -6.60 8.04
C PRO A 58 -21.99 -7.49 9.16
N SER A 59 -22.44 -8.75 9.22
CA SER A 59 -21.92 -9.74 10.20
C SER A 59 -20.47 -10.12 9.92
N GLN A 60 -20.08 -10.28 8.66
CA GLN A 60 -18.69 -10.56 8.30
C GLN A 60 -17.77 -9.36 8.60
N HIS A 61 -18.23 -8.15 8.33
CA HIS A 61 -17.50 -6.93 8.74
C HIS A 61 -17.27 -6.89 10.26
N ALA A 62 -18.30 -7.19 11.05
CA ALA A 62 -18.18 -7.23 12.50
C ALA A 62 -17.20 -8.33 12.97
N GLN A 63 -17.19 -9.51 12.32
CA GLN A 63 -16.25 -10.57 12.63
C GLN A 63 -14.81 -10.20 12.29
N VAL A 64 -14.56 -9.61 11.13
CA VAL A 64 -13.23 -9.12 10.74
C VAL A 64 -12.74 -8.07 11.73
N ALA A 65 -13.59 -7.11 12.10
CA ALA A 65 -13.25 -6.08 13.08
C ALA A 65 -12.99 -6.65 14.48
N ALA A 66 -13.70 -7.69 14.89
CA ALA A 66 -13.47 -8.37 16.17
C ALA A 66 -12.11 -9.08 16.20
N LEU A 67 -11.66 -9.61 15.05
CA LEU A 67 -10.39 -10.33 14.92
C LEU A 67 -9.17 -9.42 14.78
N ALA A 68 -9.27 -8.41 13.92
CA ALA A 68 -8.13 -7.59 13.51
C ALA A 68 -8.17 -6.14 14.01
N GLY A 69 -9.25 -5.74 14.67
CA GLY A 69 -9.54 -4.34 14.96
C GLY A 69 -10.30 -3.64 13.84
N PRO A 70 -10.53 -2.32 13.97
CA PRO A 70 -11.22 -1.56 12.92
C PRO A 70 -10.44 -1.63 11.62
N GLN A 71 -11.16 -1.54 10.51
CA GLN A 71 -10.53 -1.47 9.21
C GLN A 71 -9.60 -0.27 9.13
N PRO A 72 -8.31 -0.45 8.76
CA PRO A 72 -7.42 0.68 8.54
C PRO A 72 -7.98 1.62 7.46
N PRO A 73 -7.68 2.92 7.51
CA PRO A 73 -8.00 3.81 6.40
C PRO A 73 -7.37 3.30 5.11
N HIS A 74 -8.18 2.82 4.21
CA HIS A 74 -7.75 2.30 2.92
C HIS A 74 -8.54 2.97 1.78
N ARG A 75 -7.96 3.00 0.60
CA ARG A 75 -8.55 3.64 -0.57
C ARG A 75 -9.23 2.64 -1.50
N SER A 76 -8.59 1.50 -1.73
CA SER A 76 -9.10 0.47 -2.63
C SER A 76 -8.61 -0.90 -2.18
N LEU A 77 -9.44 -1.91 -2.42
CA LEU A 77 -9.08 -3.31 -2.23
C LEU A 77 -9.49 -4.09 -3.48
N ARG A 78 -8.53 -4.80 -4.07
CA ARG A 78 -8.78 -5.76 -5.15
C ARG A 78 -8.30 -7.13 -4.71
N VAL A 79 -9.06 -8.16 -5.05
CA VAL A 79 -8.76 -9.55 -4.68
C VAL A 79 -8.74 -10.40 -5.92
N PHE A 80 -7.72 -11.24 -6.06
CA PHE A 80 -7.58 -12.16 -7.19
C PHE A 80 -7.39 -13.58 -6.68
N LYS A 81 -8.15 -14.53 -7.26
CA LYS A 81 -7.87 -15.96 -7.11
C LYS A 81 -6.65 -16.30 -7.96
N ALA A 82 -5.70 -17.00 -7.34
CA ALA A 82 -4.56 -17.61 -8.04
C ALA A 82 -4.84 -19.09 -8.23
N MET A 83 -4.87 -19.56 -9.47
CA MET A 83 -5.21 -20.94 -9.84
C MET A 83 -4.03 -21.63 -10.51
N ARG A 84 -3.83 -22.91 -10.17
CA ARG A 84 -2.93 -23.82 -10.84
C ARG A 84 -3.77 -24.99 -11.42
N GLY A 85 -4.05 -24.93 -12.71
CA GLY A 85 -5.09 -25.78 -13.29
C GLY A 85 -6.43 -25.54 -12.61
N ALA A 86 -7.03 -26.59 -12.05
CA ALA A 86 -8.29 -26.54 -11.29
C ALA A 86 -8.09 -26.28 -9.77
N GLU A 87 -6.85 -26.29 -9.30
CA GLU A 87 -6.53 -26.14 -7.88
C GLU A 87 -6.39 -24.67 -7.49
N LEU A 88 -7.00 -24.28 -6.37
CA LEU A 88 -6.81 -22.97 -5.77
C LEU A 88 -5.44 -22.94 -5.09
N ALA A 89 -4.51 -22.16 -5.61
CA ALA A 89 -3.22 -21.90 -4.98
C ALA A 89 -3.34 -20.90 -3.83
N GLY A 90 -4.23 -19.92 -3.95
CA GLY A 90 -4.48 -18.90 -2.94
C GLY A 90 -5.15 -17.66 -3.50
N TYR A 91 -4.96 -16.55 -2.80
CA TYR A 91 -5.49 -15.24 -3.18
C TYR A 91 -4.39 -14.19 -3.15
N VAL A 92 -4.41 -13.27 -4.11
CA VAL A 92 -3.62 -12.05 -4.11
C VAL A 92 -4.53 -10.90 -3.74
N PHE A 93 -4.13 -10.14 -2.74
CA PHE A 93 -4.79 -8.91 -2.31
C PHE A 93 -3.93 -7.74 -2.77
N ILE A 94 -4.55 -6.76 -3.42
CA ILE A 94 -3.94 -5.46 -3.72
C ILE A 94 -4.69 -4.46 -2.87
N ASP A 95 -3.98 -3.81 -1.95
CA ASP A 95 -4.57 -2.88 -1.00
C ASP A 95 -3.79 -1.57 -0.95
N GLU A 96 -4.43 -0.52 -0.49
CA GLU A 96 -3.85 0.82 -0.33
C GLU A 96 -4.09 1.31 1.08
N VAL A 97 -3.05 1.39 1.89
CA VAL A 97 -3.09 2.00 3.22
C VAL A 97 -2.47 3.38 3.19
N ILE A 98 -2.90 4.25 4.09
CA ILE A 98 -2.24 5.54 4.24
C ILE A 98 -0.89 5.33 4.91
N GLY A 99 0.16 5.97 4.39
CA GLY A 99 1.44 6.07 5.07
C GLY A 99 1.41 7.18 6.12
N LYS A 100 2.31 8.14 6.01
CA LYS A 100 2.27 9.35 6.84
C LYS A 100 1.38 10.44 6.21
N GLU A 101 1.50 10.66 4.92
CA GLU A 101 0.86 11.76 4.16
C GLU A 101 0.14 11.28 2.90
N ASP A 102 0.58 10.17 2.31
CA ASP A 102 0.04 9.63 1.05
C ASP A 102 -0.18 8.12 1.15
N PHE A 103 -0.73 7.53 0.09
CA PHE A 103 -1.07 6.11 0.05
C PHE A 103 0.13 5.25 -0.36
N ILE A 104 0.19 4.08 0.26
CA ILE A 104 1.10 2.98 -0.06
C ILE A 104 0.27 1.88 -0.69
N THR A 105 0.52 1.59 -1.97
CA THR A 105 -0.10 0.45 -2.65
C THR A 105 0.80 -0.77 -2.50
N TYR A 106 0.26 -1.84 -1.98
CA TYR A 106 0.99 -3.09 -1.79
C TYR A 106 0.15 -4.31 -2.19
N ALA A 107 0.83 -5.41 -2.45
CA ALA A 107 0.24 -6.72 -2.70
C ALA A 107 0.67 -7.71 -1.63
N ILE A 108 -0.21 -8.63 -1.26
CA ILE A 108 0.12 -9.78 -0.42
C ILE A 108 -0.60 -11.03 -0.93
N GLY A 109 0.11 -12.16 -0.90
CA GLY A 109 -0.47 -13.46 -1.17
C GLY A 109 -0.87 -14.16 0.13
N ILE A 110 -2.02 -14.81 0.12
CA ILE A 110 -2.45 -15.73 1.17
C ILE A 110 -2.76 -17.06 0.49
N ASP A 111 -2.02 -18.11 0.84
CA ASP A 111 -2.22 -19.42 0.22
C ASP A 111 -3.55 -20.08 0.67
N ALA A 112 -3.91 -21.18 0.05
CA ALA A 112 -5.15 -21.89 0.36
C ALA A 112 -5.20 -22.42 1.81
N GLN A 113 -4.06 -22.48 2.51
CA GLN A 113 -3.92 -22.86 3.91
C GLN A 113 -3.86 -21.66 4.86
N GLY A 114 -3.92 -20.42 4.35
CA GLY A 114 -3.87 -19.20 5.14
C GLY A 114 -2.46 -18.71 5.48
N ARG A 115 -1.43 -19.21 4.82
CA ARG A 115 -0.06 -18.71 5.00
C ARG A 115 0.19 -17.48 4.16
N LEU A 116 0.83 -16.50 4.75
CA LEU A 116 1.16 -15.23 4.11
C LEU A 116 2.43 -15.36 3.27
N SER A 117 2.47 -14.66 2.16
CA SER A 117 3.70 -14.31 1.47
C SER A 117 4.40 -13.11 2.14
N ALA A 118 5.58 -12.75 1.68
CA ALA A 118 6.11 -11.40 1.89
C ALA A 118 5.27 -10.39 1.10
N PRO A 119 4.87 -9.24 1.66
CA PRO A 119 4.18 -8.21 0.90
C PRO A 119 5.11 -7.59 -0.15
N GLU A 120 4.57 -7.22 -1.30
CA GLU A 120 5.25 -6.49 -2.36
C GLU A 120 4.72 -5.07 -2.44
N VAL A 121 5.59 -4.06 -2.42
CA VAL A 121 5.19 -2.65 -2.56
C VAL A 121 5.10 -2.33 -4.05
N LEU A 122 3.91 -1.96 -4.51
CA LEU A 122 3.63 -1.64 -5.90
C LEU A 122 3.89 -0.16 -6.20
N SER A 123 3.40 0.71 -5.32
CA SER A 123 3.56 2.16 -5.46
C SER A 123 3.79 2.79 -4.09
N TYR A 124 4.68 3.77 -4.08
CA TYR A 124 5.03 4.52 -2.88
C TYR A 124 5.16 6.00 -3.24
N ARG A 125 4.35 6.85 -2.62
CA ARG A 125 4.27 8.28 -2.94
C ARG A 125 4.83 9.18 -1.86
N GLU A 126 5.15 8.61 -0.71
CA GLU A 126 5.74 9.34 0.41
C GLU A 126 7.18 9.75 0.10
N SER A 127 7.59 10.89 0.63
CA SER A 127 8.97 11.37 0.53
C SER A 127 9.94 10.63 1.46
N HIS A 128 9.42 9.95 2.50
CA HIS A 128 10.18 9.21 3.51
C HIS A 128 9.52 7.87 3.82
N GLY A 129 10.28 6.91 4.35
CA GLY A 129 9.72 5.60 4.76
C GLY A 129 9.74 4.55 3.64
N GLY A 130 10.39 4.82 2.52
CA GLY A 130 10.54 3.88 1.40
C GLY A 130 11.29 2.60 1.75
N GLU A 131 11.88 2.54 2.95
CA GLU A 131 12.58 1.39 3.51
C GLU A 131 11.69 0.17 3.73
N ILE A 132 10.34 0.33 3.74
CA ILE A 132 9.39 -0.82 3.75
C ILE A 132 9.56 -1.73 2.54
N ARG A 133 10.21 -1.26 1.46
CA ARG A 133 10.59 -2.08 0.30
C ARG A 133 11.76 -3.02 0.61
N ASN A 134 12.44 -2.83 1.74
CA ASN A 134 13.55 -3.70 2.13
C ASN A 134 13.06 -5.15 2.24
N ALA A 135 13.70 -6.05 1.51
CA ALA A 135 13.33 -7.46 1.47
C ALA A 135 13.38 -8.10 2.87
N ALA A 136 14.36 -7.75 3.71
CA ALA A 136 14.48 -8.30 5.05
C ALA A 136 13.27 -7.92 5.93
N TRP A 137 12.73 -6.70 5.78
CA TRP A 137 11.51 -6.32 6.49
C TRP A 137 10.30 -7.09 5.98
N ARG A 138 10.11 -7.14 4.67
CA ARG A 138 8.97 -7.83 4.03
C ARG A 138 8.96 -9.33 4.34
N GLN A 139 10.13 -9.94 4.42
CA GLN A 139 10.27 -11.37 4.74
C GLN A 139 9.78 -11.73 6.15
N GLN A 140 9.61 -10.79 7.06
CA GLN A 140 9.02 -11.05 8.37
C GLN A 140 7.59 -11.59 8.31
N PHE A 141 6.86 -11.33 7.23
CA PHE A 141 5.50 -11.82 7.02
C PHE A 141 5.45 -13.23 6.41
N SER A 142 6.49 -13.62 5.68
CA SER A 142 6.52 -14.85 4.91
C SER A 142 6.35 -16.10 5.79
N GLY A 143 5.41 -16.96 5.39
CA GLY A 143 5.11 -18.21 6.08
C GLY A 143 4.29 -18.05 7.36
N ARG A 144 4.01 -16.83 7.82
CA ARG A 144 3.14 -16.62 8.99
C ARG A 144 1.73 -17.09 8.68
N HIS A 145 1.09 -17.62 9.71
CA HIS A 145 -0.26 -18.13 9.64
C HIS A 145 -1.05 -17.63 10.85
N GLY A 146 -2.26 -17.13 10.58
CA GLY A 146 -3.12 -16.58 11.62
C GLY A 146 -2.75 -15.17 12.07
N LEU A 147 -3.59 -14.60 12.90
CA LEU A 147 -3.54 -13.19 13.31
C LEU A 147 -2.59 -12.94 14.49
N ASP A 148 -2.35 -13.96 15.30
CA ASP A 148 -1.57 -13.86 16.54
C ASP A 148 -0.07 -13.62 16.29
N GLN A 149 0.36 -13.72 15.05
CA GLN A 149 1.75 -13.50 14.64
C GLN A 149 1.95 -12.19 13.86
N LEU A 150 1.00 -11.27 13.91
CA LEU A 150 1.00 -10.02 13.15
C LEU A 150 0.86 -8.78 14.05
N HIS A 151 1.43 -8.82 15.25
CA HIS A 151 1.45 -7.65 16.11
C HIS A 151 2.63 -6.75 15.76
N VAL A 152 2.31 -5.47 15.56
CA VAL A 152 3.32 -4.44 15.31
C VAL A 152 4.32 -4.40 16.47
N GLN A 153 5.60 -4.28 16.16
CA GLN A 153 6.76 -4.21 17.05
C GLN A 153 7.04 -5.50 17.85
N THR A 154 6.05 -6.33 18.10
CA THR A 154 6.25 -7.62 18.76
C THR A 154 6.69 -8.69 17.77
N ASP A 155 5.87 -8.93 16.76
CA ASP A 155 6.10 -9.97 15.75
C ASP A 155 6.75 -9.41 14.49
N ILE A 156 6.30 -8.21 14.05
CA ILE A 156 6.82 -7.48 12.90
C ILE A 156 7.57 -6.26 13.42
N LYS A 157 8.89 -6.26 13.28
CA LYS A 157 9.73 -5.16 13.72
C LYS A 157 9.66 -4.00 12.73
N ASN A 158 9.55 -2.78 13.25
CA ASN A 158 9.58 -1.58 12.44
C ASN A 158 11.01 -1.27 11.95
N ILE A 159 11.08 -0.44 10.91
CA ILE A 159 12.33 0.16 10.43
C ILE A 159 12.41 1.60 10.94
N ALA A 160 13.55 1.99 11.48
CA ALA A 160 13.81 3.38 11.86
C ALA A 160 13.65 4.30 10.64
N GLY A 161 12.87 5.37 10.79
CA GLY A 161 12.55 6.28 9.68
C GLY A 161 11.31 5.90 8.88
N ALA A 162 10.82 4.65 8.98
CA ALA A 162 9.63 4.14 8.28
C ALA A 162 8.54 3.62 9.23
N THR A 163 8.52 4.07 10.48
CA THR A 163 7.65 3.50 11.54
C THR A 163 6.18 3.47 11.14
N LEU A 164 5.61 4.60 10.72
CA LEU A 164 4.19 4.67 10.33
C LEU A 164 3.88 3.79 9.12
N SER A 165 4.74 3.78 8.11
CA SER A 165 4.56 2.90 6.95
C SER A 165 4.59 1.42 7.34
N CYS A 166 5.50 1.03 8.23
CA CYS A 166 5.58 -0.34 8.76
C CYS A 166 4.32 -0.70 9.55
N GLU A 167 3.85 0.18 10.42
CA GLU A 167 2.65 -0.02 11.23
C GLU A 167 1.41 -0.18 10.37
N HIS A 168 1.14 0.77 9.49
CA HIS A 168 -0.08 0.75 8.68
C HIS A 168 -0.12 -0.42 7.70
N VAL A 169 1.02 -0.78 7.07
CA VAL A 169 1.07 -1.99 6.23
C VAL A 169 0.86 -3.25 7.07
N THR A 170 1.45 -3.34 8.27
CA THR A 170 1.25 -4.50 9.14
C THR A 170 -0.20 -4.64 9.59
N GLU A 171 -0.85 -3.54 9.97
CA GLU A 171 -2.28 -3.52 10.34
C GLU A 171 -3.17 -3.87 9.14
N GLY A 172 -2.84 -3.36 7.94
CA GLY A 172 -3.52 -3.72 6.70
C GLY A 172 -3.41 -5.21 6.41
N VAL A 173 -2.21 -5.77 6.47
CA VAL A 173 -1.99 -7.22 6.28
C VAL A 173 -2.77 -8.04 7.31
N ARG A 174 -2.79 -7.63 8.58
CA ARG A 174 -3.55 -8.30 9.63
C ARG A 174 -5.05 -8.28 9.33
N TRP A 175 -5.55 -7.14 8.87
CA TRP A 175 -6.95 -7.00 8.49
C TRP A 175 -7.30 -7.89 7.29
N LEU A 176 -6.42 -7.97 6.27
CA LEU A 176 -6.59 -8.85 5.11
C LEU A 176 -6.56 -10.34 5.49
N ALA A 177 -5.71 -10.71 6.45
CA ALA A 177 -5.67 -12.09 6.97
C ALA A 177 -6.99 -12.45 7.68
N ALA A 178 -7.57 -11.54 8.47
CA ALA A 178 -8.88 -11.71 9.08
C ALA A 178 -10.00 -11.80 8.03
N LEU A 179 -9.96 -10.94 7.02
CA LEU A 179 -10.90 -10.97 5.90
C LEU A 179 -10.84 -12.30 5.15
N TRP A 180 -9.64 -12.79 4.85
CA TRP A 180 -9.46 -14.10 4.22
C TRP A 180 -10.09 -15.20 5.09
N GLN A 181 -9.82 -15.22 6.39
CA GLN A 181 -10.34 -16.21 7.33
C GLN A 181 -11.88 -16.21 7.39
N VAL A 182 -12.51 -15.04 7.35
CA VAL A 182 -13.96 -14.89 7.50
C VAL A 182 -14.72 -15.14 6.19
N ALA A 183 -14.14 -14.77 5.05
CA ALA A 183 -14.89 -14.70 3.79
C ALA A 183 -14.37 -15.63 2.69
N LEU A 184 -13.12 -16.08 2.76
CA LEU A 184 -12.45 -16.76 1.65
C LEU A 184 -11.82 -18.11 2.04
N ALA A 185 -11.60 -18.35 3.33
CA ALA A 185 -11.05 -19.63 3.80
C ALA A 185 -11.97 -20.77 3.36
N PRO A 186 -11.41 -21.89 2.88
CA PRO A 186 -12.20 -23.08 2.61
C PRO A 186 -12.99 -23.46 3.87
N ALA A 187 -14.26 -23.80 3.70
CA ALA A 187 -15.03 -24.34 4.83
C ALA A 187 -14.25 -25.52 5.44
N ALA A 188 -14.00 -25.47 6.73
CA ALA A 188 -13.37 -26.59 7.42
C ALA A 188 -14.20 -27.84 7.11
N THR A 189 -13.63 -28.76 6.33
CA THR A 189 -14.22 -30.08 6.17
C THR A 189 -14.19 -30.72 7.55
N SER A 190 -15.34 -30.68 8.23
CA SER A 190 -15.55 -31.48 9.44
C SER A 190 -15.43 -32.93 9.03
N THR A 191 -14.24 -33.51 9.19
CA THR A 191 -14.05 -34.95 9.16
C THR A 191 -14.70 -35.46 10.43
N GLY A 192 -15.94 -35.98 10.27
CA GLY A 192 -16.65 -36.73 11.32
C GLY A 192 -16.05 -38.11 11.46
#